data_fec4ea26c62c9e7fcb57eb99636f959e
#
_entry.id   fec4ea26c62c9e7fcb57eb99636f959e
#
_cell.length_a   1.000
_cell.length_b   1.000
_cell.length_c   1.000
_cell.angle_alpha   90.00
_cell.angle_beta   90.00
_cell.angle_gamma   90.00
#
_symmetry.space_group_name_H-M   'P 1'
#
loop_
_entity.id
_entity.type
_entity.pdbx_description
1 polymer ?
#
loop_
_entity_poly.entity_id
_entity_poly.type
_entity_poly.pdbx_seq_one_letter_code
_entity_poly.pdbx_strand_id
1 'polypeptide(L)'
;MSHFAMELMQLLSVVKLTHLPYKGAAPAGIAVMSGEAHVSFLVMPVAQAQIRVNRLRGLGVAAKTRAPVIPQVPTMEEAGVKGHIALQWNGFFAPAATPRAIIDKLHRETVAALSNTDVKQRLADEGADPVGSSPAEFAAFFRSEAAKWGDVAKRSGTKLD
;
A
#
# COMPACT_ATOMS: atom_id res chain seq x y z
N MET A 1 -4.17 5.85 -3.56
CA MET A 1 -4.17 4.94 -2.37
C MET A 1 -3.89 5.69 -1.07
N SER A 2 -2.85 6.53 -0.95
CA SER A 2 -2.53 7.25 0.30
C SER A 2 -3.69 8.07 0.85
N HIS A 3 -4.46 8.76 -0.01
CA HIS A 3 -5.67 9.49 0.38
C HIS A 3 -6.70 8.54 1.04
N PHE A 4 -7.05 7.44 0.39
CA PHE A 4 -8.01 6.47 0.95
C PHE A 4 -7.52 5.80 2.24
N ALA A 5 -6.22 5.56 2.39
CA ALA A 5 -5.66 5.08 3.64
C ALA A 5 -5.86 6.10 4.77
N MET A 6 -5.73 7.40 4.48
CA MET A 6 -6.00 8.48 5.43
C MET A 6 -7.49 8.59 5.77
N GLU A 7 -8.37 8.48 4.76
CA GLU A 7 -9.83 8.48 4.99
C GLU A 7 -10.25 7.29 5.85
N LEU A 8 -9.72 6.09 5.57
CA LEU A 8 -9.96 4.92 6.41
C LEU A 8 -9.51 5.16 7.86
N MET A 9 -8.36 5.79 8.07
CA MET A 9 -7.88 6.13 9.40
C MET A 9 -8.86 7.09 10.12
N GLN A 10 -9.35 8.13 9.43
CA GLN A 10 -10.32 9.06 9.99
C GLN A 10 -11.65 8.37 10.33
N LEU A 11 -12.11 7.41 9.50
CA LEU A 11 -13.33 6.63 9.76
C LEU A 11 -13.20 5.68 10.95
N LEU A 12 -11.98 5.20 11.25
CA LEU A 12 -11.69 4.26 12.33
C LEU A 12 -11.22 4.94 13.63
N SER A 13 -11.05 6.26 13.62
CA SER A 13 -10.58 7.04 14.76
C SER A 13 -11.37 8.33 14.92
N VAL A 14 -11.09 9.08 15.99
CA VAL A 14 -11.68 10.41 16.23
C VAL A 14 -10.89 11.55 15.55
N VAL A 15 -9.78 11.21 14.88
CA VAL A 15 -8.89 12.19 14.25
C VAL A 15 -9.58 12.81 13.02
N LYS A 16 -9.43 14.13 12.87
CA LYS A 16 -9.88 14.88 11.69
C LYS A 16 -8.67 15.54 11.04
N LEU A 17 -8.53 15.35 9.73
CA LEU A 17 -7.40 15.85 8.96
C LEU A 17 -7.90 16.61 7.73
N THR A 18 -7.16 17.63 7.34
CA THR A 18 -7.37 18.34 6.07
C THR A 18 -6.49 17.71 5.00
N HIS A 19 -7.08 17.28 3.90
CA HIS A 19 -6.35 16.69 2.78
C HIS A 19 -5.61 17.77 1.99
N LEU A 20 -4.30 17.56 1.80
CA LEU A 20 -3.44 18.33 0.91
C LEU A 20 -2.98 17.40 -0.24
N PRO A 21 -3.44 17.63 -1.48
CA PRO A 21 -3.08 16.77 -2.61
C PRO A 21 -1.66 17.02 -3.12
N TYR A 22 -0.92 15.94 -3.38
CA TYR A 22 0.42 15.99 -4.00
C TYR A 22 0.50 15.02 -5.19
N LYS A 23 1.33 15.36 -6.18
CA LYS A 23 1.57 14.53 -7.36
C LYS A 23 2.55 13.38 -7.08
N GLY A 24 2.21 12.49 -6.12
CA GLY A 24 2.96 11.28 -5.78
C GLY A 24 3.59 11.28 -4.39
N ALA A 25 4.21 10.16 -4.03
CA ALA A 25 4.73 9.92 -2.68
C ALA A 25 5.97 10.77 -2.35
N ALA A 26 6.85 11.04 -3.33
CA ALA A 26 8.07 11.81 -3.09
C ALA A 26 7.77 13.27 -2.71
N PRO A 27 6.96 14.06 -3.46
CA PRO A 27 6.59 15.41 -3.03
C PRO A 27 5.78 15.43 -1.73
N ALA A 28 4.91 14.46 -1.47
CA ALA A 28 4.21 14.34 -0.20
C ALA A 28 5.18 14.11 0.99
N GLY A 29 6.20 13.29 0.80
CA GLY A 29 7.26 13.09 1.79
C GLY A 29 8.08 14.35 2.05
N ILE A 30 8.40 15.13 1.02
CA ILE A 30 9.09 16.43 1.15
C ILE A 30 8.24 17.40 1.96
N ALA A 31 6.94 17.49 1.67
CA ALA A 31 6.02 18.36 2.41
C ALA A 31 5.95 18.05 3.90
N VAL A 32 5.99 16.75 4.28
CA VAL A 32 6.06 16.35 5.69
C VAL A 32 7.42 16.70 6.30
N MET A 33 8.52 16.49 5.58
CA MET A 33 9.86 16.84 6.07
C MET A 33 10.09 18.33 6.24
N SER A 34 9.42 19.18 5.44
CA SER A 34 9.48 20.65 5.54
C SER A 34 8.51 21.22 6.57
N GLY A 35 7.56 20.42 7.09
CA GLY A 35 6.51 20.88 8.00
C GLY A 35 5.31 21.55 7.30
N GLU A 36 5.26 21.55 5.96
CA GLU A 36 4.09 22.00 5.19
C GLU A 36 2.89 21.08 5.41
N ALA A 37 3.14 19.77 5.50
CA ALA A 37 2.16 18.76 5.90
C ALA A 37 2.59 18.10 7.21
N HIS A 38 1.63 17.75 8.08
CA HIS A 38 1.95 17.18 9.39
C HIS A 38 2.11 15.66 9.38
N VAL A 39 1.43 14.98 8.46
CA VAL A 39 1.41 13.51 8.36
C VAL A 39 1.08 13.08 6.94
N SER A 40 1.58 11.91 6.53
CA SER A 40 1.22 11.29 5.25
C SER A 40 1.32 9.76 5.32
N PHE A 41 0.49 9.06 4.56
CA PHE A 41 0.75 7.66 4.18
C PHE A 41 1.67 7.64 2.98
N LEU A 42 2.87 7.10 3.16
CA LEU A 42 3.88 6.98 2.12
C LEU A 42 4.09 5.51 1.74
N VAL A 43 4.48 5.27 0.50
CA VAL A 43 4.91 3.93 0.06
C VAL A 43 6.24 3.57 0.74
N MET A 44 6.42 2.27 1.02
CA MET A 44 7.54 1.78 1.82
C MET A 44 8.92 2.26 1.34
N PRO A 45 9.28 2.23 0.03
CA PRO A 45 10.59 2.69 -0.41
C PRO A 45 10.90 4.14 -0.04
N VAL A 46 9.89 5.02 -0.12
CA VAL A 46 10.05 6.45 0.25
C VAL A 46 10.12 6.60 1.77
N ALA A 47 9.23 5.94 2.51
CA ALA A 47 9.16 6.04 3.96
C ALA A 47 10.41 5.50 4.64
N GLN A 48 10.85 4.27 4.31
CA GLN A 48 11.98 3.62 4.97
C GLN A 48 13.28 4.41 4.80
N ALA A 49 13.54 4.98 3.61
CA ALA A 49 14.73 5.77 3.35
C ALA A 49 14.82 6.98 4.29
N GLN A 50 13.71 7.67 4.53
CA GLN A 50 13.68 8.86 5.37
C GLN A 50 13.62 8.53 6.87
N ILE A 51 13.00 7.40 7.25
CA ILE A 51 12.99 6.91 8.63
C ILE A 51 14.39 6.48 9.06
N ARG A 52 15.14 5.78 8.20
CA ARG A 52 16.51 5.33 8.49
C ARG A 52 17.48 6.48 8.79
N VAL A 53 17.29 7.64 8.16
CA VAL A 53 18.10 8.85 8.38
C VAL A 53 17.45 9.85 9.34
N ASN A 54 16.43 9.43 10.08
CA ASN A 54 15.70 10.23 11.08
C ASN A 54 15.08 11.53 10.56
N ARG A 55 14.77 11.60 9.25
CA ARG A 55 14.04 12.74 8.65
C ARG A 55 12.53 12.61 8.78
N LEU A 56 12.03 11.38 8.91
CA LEU A 56 10.63 11.08 9.19
C LEU A 56 10.53 10.15 10.39
N ARG A 57 9.48 10.30 11.17
CA ARG A 57 9.09 9.39 12.23
C ARG A 57 8.00 8.45 11.72
N GLY A 58 8.26 7.13 11.71
CA GLY A 58 7.24 6.13 11.44
C GLY A 58 6.25 6.02 12.61
N LEU A 59 4.97 6.27 12.35
CA LEU A 59 3.90 6.22 13.36
C LEU A 59 3.17 4.88 13.34
N GLY A 60 3.04 4.25 12.16
CA GLY A 60 2.39 2.96 12.02
C GLY A 60 2.46 2.43 10.59
N VAL A 61 2.54 1.10 10.47
CA VAL A 61 2.47 0.37 9.20
C VAL A 61 1.04 -0.11 8.99
N ALA A 62 0.46 0.19 7.83
CA ALA A 62 -0.93 -0.13 7.50
C ALA A 62 -1.10 -1.60 7.04
N ALA A 63 -0.47 -2.54 7.75
CA ALA A 63 -0.47 -3.97 7.47
C ALA A 63 -0.81 -4.78 8.74
N LYS A 64 -1.06 -6.08 8.58
CA LYS A 64 -1.34 -7.00 9.71
C LYS A 64 -0.12 -7.25 10.59
N THR A 65 1.08 -7.14 10.02
CA THR A 65 2.35 -7.37 10.69
C THR A 65 3.28 -6.18 10.44
N ARG A 66 4.26 -5.99 11.31
CA ARG A 66 5.30 -4.98 11.12
C ARG A 66 6.12 -5.28 9.87
N ALA A 67 6.60 -4.24 9.21
CA ALA A 67 7.46 -4.40 8.03
C ALA A 67 8.89 -4.78 8.46
N PRO A 68 9.48 -5.85 7.91
CA PRO A 68 10.84 -6.27 8.28
C PRO A 68 11.92 -5.21 8.03
N VAL A 69 11.71 -4.33 7.06
CA VAL A 69 12.65 -3.25 6.71
C VAL A 69 12.66 -2.08 7.72
N ILE A 70 11.62 -1.96 8.56
CA ILE A 70 11.47 -0.96 9.62
C ILE A 70 10.81 -1.58 10.87
N PRO A 71 11.37 -2.62 11.49
CA PRO A 71 10.71 -3.44 12.51
C PRO A 71 10.37 -2.67 13.79
N GLN A 72 11.00 -1.53 14.03
CA GLN A 72 10.74 -0.63 15.15
C GLN A 72 9.42 0.13 15.01
N VAL A 73 8.85 0.24 13.80
CA VAL A 73 7.58 0.92 13.57
C VAL A 73 6.43 -0.06 13.84
N PRO A 74 5.49 0.25 14.74
CA PRO A 74 4.36 -0.61 15.04
C PRO A 74 3.41 -0.72 13.83
N THR A 75 2.50 -1.70 13.85
CA THR A 75 1.33 -1.68 12.96
C THR A 75 0.36 -0.57 13.38
N MET A 76 -0.54 -0.17 12.49
CA MET A 76 -1.61 0.78 12.84
C MET A 76 -2.49 0.25 13.98
N GLU A 77 -2.70 -1.06 14.04
CA GLU A 77 -3.47 -1.71 15.11
C GLU A 77 -2.75 -1.64 16.45
N GLU A 78 -1.44 -1.94 16.48
CA GLU A 78 -0.59 -1.76 17.68
C GLU A 78 -0.50 -0.30 18.12
N ALA A 79 -0.58 0.64 17.18
CA ALA A 79 -0.63 2.08 17.42
C ALA A 79 -2.02 2.60 17.85
N GLY A 80 -3.03 1.73 17.99
CA GLY A 80 -4.36 2.04 18.51
C GLY A 80 -5.45 2.24 17.46
N VAL A 81 -5.15 2.17 16.16
CA VAL A 81 -6.16 2.26 15.09
C VAL A 81 -6.55 0.86 14.61
N LYS A 82 -7.47 0.24 15.35
CA LYS A 82 -7.93 -1.13 15.10
C LYS A 82 -8.57 -1.28 13.73
N GLY A 83 -8.21 -2.37 13.03
CA GLY A 83 -8.77 -2.71 11.72
C GLY A 83 -8.25 -1.86 10.57
N HIS A 84 -7.28 -0.97 10.79
CA HIS A 84 -6.69 -0.17 9.73
C HIS A 84 -5.67 -1.00 8.92
N ILE A 85 -6.13 -1.52 7.79
CA ILE A 85 -5.28 -2.24 6.82
C ILE A 85 -5.44 -1.57 5.46
N ALA A 86 -4.35 -0.99 4.95
CA ALA A 86 -4.30 -0.27 3.69
C ALA A 86 -3.03 -0.63 2.92
N LEU A 87 -2.94 -1.90 2.51
CA LEU A 87 -1.81 -2.40 1.75
C LEU A 87 -1.78 -1.79 0.35
N GLN A 88 -0.59 -1.39 -0.07
CA GLN A 88 -0.33 -1.17 -1.48
C GLN A 88 0.01 -2.51 -2.13
N TRP A 89 -0.61 -2.79 -3.25
CA TRP A 89 -0.35 -3.99 -4.03
C TRP A 89 -0.18 -3.65 -5.51
N ASN A 90 0.51 -4.51 -6.23
CA ASN A 90 0.71 -4.42 -7.66
C ASN A 90 0.22 -5.72 -8.31
N GLY A 91 -0.42 -5.63 -9.45
CA GLY A 91 -0.91 -6.77 -10.20
C GLY A 91 -0.79 -6.58 -11.70
N PHE A 92 -0.63 -7.69 -12.43
CA PHE A 92 -0.67 -7.69 -13.88
C PHE A 92 -2.10 -7.84 -14.37
N PHE A 93 -2.47 -7.03 -15.34
CA PHE A 93 -3.75 -7.09 -16.03
C PHE A 93 -3.52 -7.29 -17.53
N ALA A 94 -4.42 -8.03 -18.16
CA ALA A 94 -4.46 -8.22 -19.60
C ALA A 94 -5.82 -7.78 -20.14
N PRO A 95 -5.93 -7.46 -21.45
CA PRO A 95 -7.23 -7.21 -22.07
C PRO A 95 -8.20 -8.38 -21.83
N ALA A 96 -9.50 -8.08 -21.66
CA ALA A 96 -10.51 -9.07 -21.29
C ALA A 96 -10.62 -10.24 -22.28
N ALA A 97 -10.33 -9.98 -23.58
CA ALA A 97 -10.36 -10.99 -24.63
C ALA A 97 -9.06 -11.81 -24.77
N THR A 98 -8.08 -11.64 -23.87
CA THR A 98 -6.83 -12.40 -23.94
C THR A 98 -7.10 -13.90 -23.75
N PRO A 99 -6.65 -14.78 -24.68
CA PRO A 99 -6.86 -16.23 -24.58
C PRO A 99 -6.32 -16.81 -23.28
N ARG A 100 -7.06 -17.76 -22.70
CA ARG A 100 -6.72 -18.39 -21.43
C ARG A 100 -5.29 -18.96 -21.40
N ALA A 101 -4.85 -19.62 -22.49
CA ALA A 101 -3.50 -20.17 -22.57
C ALA A 101 -2.40 -19.12 -22.43
N ILE A 102 -2.63 -17.89 -22.90
CA ILE A 102 -1.69 -16.77 -22.74
C ILE A 102 -1.67 -16.31 -21.27
N ILE A 103 -2.84 -16.19 -20.64
CA ILE A 103 -2.93 -15.85 -19.21
C ILE A 103 -2.20 -16.88 -18.35
N ASP A 104 -2.41 -18.17 -18.60
CA ASP A 104 -1.77 -19.26 -17.86
C ASP A 104 -0.24 -19.26 -18.06
N LYS A 105 0.24 -18.94 -19.28
CA LYS A 105 1.67 -18.77 -19.54
C LYS A 105 2.22 -17.59 -18.78
N LEU A 106 1.61 -16.42 -18.87
CA LEU A 106 2.05 -15.20 -18.16
C LEU A 106 2.11 -15.43 -16.65
N HIS A 107 1.09 -16.06 -16.07
CA HIS A 107 1.07 -16.39 -14.65
C HIS A 107 2.24 -17.31 -14.28
N ARG A 108 2.46 -18.40 -15.01
CA ARG A 108 3.55 -19.35 -14.75
C ARG A 108 4.91 -18.67 -14.80
N GLU A 109 5.18 -17.88 -15.84
CA GLU A 109 6.46 -17.17 -16.01
C GLU A 109 6.64 -16.08 -14.91
N THR A 110 5.56 -15.42 -14.51
CA THR A 110 5.58 -14.46 -13.39
C THR A 110 5.93 -15.14 -12.08
N VAL A 111 5.28 -16.26 -11.76
CA VAL A 111 5.58 -17.03 -10.54
C VAL A 111 7.04 -17.54 -10.55
N ALA A 112 7.53 -18.01 -11.69
CA ALA A 112 8.94 -18.40 -11.84
C ALA A 112 9.89 -17.23 -11.59
N ALA A 113 9.61 -16.06 -12.15
CA ALA A 113 10.39 -14.84 -11.92
C ALA A 113 10.36 -14.42 -10.44
N LEU A 114 9.20 -14.42 -9.80
CA LEU A 114 9.06 -14.11 -8.38
C LEU A 114 9.75 -15.13 -7.46
N SER A 115 10.01 -16.34 -7.95
CA SER A 115 10.74 -17.38 -7.21
C SER A 115 12.25 -17.22 -7.28
N ASN A 116 12.76 -16.39 -8.19
CA ASN A 116 14.19 -16.11 -8.34
C ASN A 116 14.73 -15.38 -7.10
N THR A 117 15.89 -15.80 -6.61
CA THR A 117 16.51 -15.27 -5.38
C THR A 117 16.81 -13.78 -5.46
N ASP A 118 17.35 -13.31 -6.60
CA ASP A 118 17.71 -11.90 -6.77
C ASP A 118 16.46 -11.01 -6.84
N VAL A 119 15.37 -11.51 -7.46
CA VAL A 119 14.09 -10.81 -7.50
C VAL A 119 13.48 -10.72 -6.11
N LYS A 120 13.48 -11.82 -5.36
CA LYS A 120 13.00 -11.84 -3.97
C LYS A 120 13.77 -10.86 -3.10
N GLN A 121 15.11 -10.84 -3.21
CA GLN A 121 15.93 -9.93 -2.42
C GLN A 121 15.62 -8.47 -2.74
N ARG A 122 15.53 -8.11 -4.02
CA ARG A 122 15.18 -6.74 -4.43
C ARG A 122 13.80 -6.32 -3.92
N LEU A 123 12.80 -7.20 -4.01
CA LEU A 123 11.47 -6.91 -3.47
C LEU A 123 11.52 -6.74 -1.94
N ALA A 124 12.23 -7.61 -1.23
CA ALA A 124 12.39 -7.51 0.21
C ALA A 124 13.08 -6.20 0.63
N ASP A 125 14.11 -5.77 -0.10
CA ASP A 125 14.81 -4.49 0.14
C ASP A 125 13.88 -3.27 -0.03
N GLU A 126 12.89 -3.39 -0.90
CA GLU A 126 11.82 -2.39 -1.12
C GLU A 126 10.65 -2.53 -0.12
N GLY A 127 10.70 -3.52 0.76
CA GLY A 127 9.62 -3.83 1.70
C GLY A 127 8.36 -4.40 1.03
N ALA A 128 8.54 -5.11 -0.08
CA ALA A 128 7.48 -5.76 -0.84
C ALA A 128 7.56 -7.29 -0.74
N ASP A 129 6.43 -7.95 -0.54
CA ASP A 129 6.31 -9.39 -0.47
C ASP A 129 5.80 -9.96 -1.80
N PRO A 130 6.53 -10.91 -2.45
CA PRO A 130 6.05 -11.60 -3.64
C PRO A 130 4.92 -12.56 -3.27
N VAL A 131 3.73 -12.39 -3.88
CA VAL A 131 2.55 -13.24 -3.61
C VAL A 131 2.39 -14.33 -4.67
N GLY A 132 2.43 -13.98 -5.97
CA GLY A 132 2.29 -14.93 -7.07
C GLY A 132 0.94 -15.65 -7.12
N SER A 133 -0.15 -15.01 -6.66
CA SER A 133 -1.49 -15.56 -6.65
C SER A 133 -1.96 -16.00 -8.05
N SER A 134 -2.77 -17.05 -8.10
CA SER A 134 -3.42 -17.48 -9.34
C SER A 134 -4.35 -16.39 -9.88
N PRO A 135 -4.68 -16.39 -11.19
CA PRO A 135 -5.62 -15.44 -11.76
C PRO A 135 -6.99 -15.42 -11.06
N ALA A 136 -7.46 -16.57 -10.56
CA ALA A 136 -8.73 -16.68 -9.83
C ALA A 136 -8.66 -16.05 -8.44
N GLU A 137 -7.59 -16.32 -7.68
CA GLU A 137 -7.33 -15.71 -6.38
C GLU A 137 -7.14 -14.20 -6.49
N PHE A 138 -6.37 -13.73 -7.49
CA PHE A 138 -6.18 -12.32 -7.73
C PHE A 138 -7.50 -11.62 -8.09
N ALA A 139 -8.34 -12.25 -8.93
CA ALA A 139 -9.67 -11.70 -9.25
C ALA A 139 -10.59 -11.61 -8.03
N ALA A 140 -10.54 -12.59 -7.11
CA ALA A 140 -11.29 -12.54 -5.85
C ALA A 140 -10.76 -11.42 -4.92
N PHE A 141 -9.45 -11.33 -4.77
CA PHE A 141 -8.78 -10.26 -4.01
C PHE A 141 -9.13 -8.87 -4.58
N PHE A 142 -9.03 -8.70 -5.88
CA PHE A 142 -9.35 -7.43 -6.54
C PHE A 142 -10.80 -6.98 -6.28
N ARG A 143 -11.76 -7.91 -6.36
CA ARG A 143 -13.17 -7.62 -6.04
C ARG A 143 -13.35 -7.19 -4.58
N SER A 144 -12.67 -7.86 -3.65
CA SER A 144 -12.75 -7.51 -2.21
C SER A 144 -12.15 -6.13 -1.93
N GLU A 145 -11.01 -5.81 -2.53
CA GLU A 145 -10.39 -4.48 -2.40
C GLU A 145 -11.26 -3.39 -3.05
N ALA A 146 -11.85 -3.66 -4.23
CA ALA A 146 -12.77 -2.71 -4.88
C ALA A 146 -14.01 -2.43 -4.00
N ALA A 147 -14.58 -3.46 -3.39
CA ALA A 147 -15.72 -3.31 -2.47
C ALA A 147 -15.34 -2.50 -1.21
N LYS A 148 -14.22 -2.83 -0.58
CA LYS A 148 -13.69 -2.14 0.59
C LYS A 148 -13.46 -0.66 0.32
N TRP A 149 -12.72 -0.32 -0.73
CA TRP A 149 -12.41 1.07 -1.06
C TRP A 149 -13.61 1.84 -1.57
N GLY A 150 -14.56 1.17 -2.22
CA GLY A 150 -15.86 1.73 -2.57
C GLY A 150 -16.70 2.11 -1.35
N ASP A 151 -16.67 1.30 -0.28
CA ASP A 151 -17.31 1.64 1.00
C ASP A 151 -16.62 2.83 1.69
N VAL A 152 -15.28 2.82 1.74
CA VAL A 152 -14.51 3.95 2.29
C VAL A 152 -14.84 5.25 1.56
N ALA A 153 -14.85 5.24 0.21
CA ALA A 153 -15.18 6.41 -0.59
C ALA A 153 -16.59 6.96 -0.28
N LYS A 154 -17.58 6.06 -0.18
CA LYS A 154 -18.96 6.46 0.17
C LYS A 154 -19.07 7.07 1.56
N ARG A 155 -18.43 6.45 2.55
CA ARG A 155 -18.52 6.87 3.96
C ARG A 155 -17.72 8.14 4.24
N SER A 156 -16.59 8.34 3.59
CA SER A 156 -15.78 9.55 3.72
C SER A 156 -16.34 10.75 2.93
N GLY A 157 -17.22 10.49 1.95
CA GLY A 157 -17.69 11.53 1.03
C GLY A 157 -16.63 12.00 0.03
N THR A 158 -15.52 11.26 -0.06
CA THR A 158 -14.40 11.59 -0.97
C THR A 158 -14.87 11.53 -2.43
N LYS A 159 -14.68 12.64 -3.13
CA LYS A 159 -14.81 12.67 -4.61
C LYS A 159 -13.43 12.37 -5.21
N LEU A 160 -13.42 11.49 -6.19
CA LEU A 160 -12.24 11.29 -7.05
C LEU A 160 -12.24 12.40 -8.08
N ASP A 161 -11.29 13.31 -8.01
CA ASP A 161 -11.02 14.31 -9.02
C ASP A 161 -10.26 13.67 -10.20
#